data_817c184ddc68e74c5390c6fd737bdc52
#
_entry.id   817c184ddc68e74c5390c6fd737bdc52
#
_cell.length_a   1.000
_cell.length_b   1.000
_cell.length_c   1.000
_cell.angle_alpha   90.00
_cell.angle_beta   90.00
_cell.angle_gamma   90.00
#
_symmetry.space_group_name_H-M   'P 1'
#
loop_
_entity.id
_entity.type
_entity.pdbx_description
1 polymer ?
#
loop_
_entity_poly.entity_id
_entity_poly.type
_entity_poly.pdbx_seq_one_letter_code
_entity_poly.pdbx_strand_id
1 'polypeptide(L)'
;DAAIKYVVLCCSAAYLMIVGFFMIGGNHTQYGEIVANLAVHSDDVLKFALVFTLLGFAAKAGLVPLHSWLPDAHPAAPSSVSAPLSGVLTKMGVFGVVTVYFGLIGYKELASTGTYGGLTAPGLMVTFMGLCTMAYGEWMALRQEDLKRMLAYSTMGQVGEIFTVLGLGTWLAAAGALSHVLNHAIMKDLLFLCAGGLIFRVGS
;
A
#
# COMPACT_ATOMS: atom_id res chain seq x y z
N ASP A 1 -12.58 5.47 19.02
CA ASP A 1 -11.45 4.52 18.96
C ASP A 1 -10.89 4.33 17.55
N ALA A 2 -11.74 4.10 16.50
CA ALA A 2 -11.29 3.91 15.12
C ALA A 2 -10.47 5.10 14.58
N ALA A 3 -10.90 6.33 14.82
CA ALA A 3 -10.20 7.55 14.40
C ALA A 3 -8.81 7.67 15.06
N ILE A 4 -8.71 7.39 16.35
CA ILE A 4 -7.44 7.41 17.10
C ILE A 4 -6.49 6.37 16.52
N LYS A 5 -6.97 5.16 16.30
CA LYS A 5 -6.20 4.06 15.71
C LYS A 5 -5.67 4.43 14.30
N TYR A 6 -6.52 5.02 13.48
CA TYR A 6 -6.13 5.53 12.16
C TYR A 6 -5.01 6.58 12.26
N VAL A 7 -5.21 7.60 13.09
CA VAL A 7 -4.24 8.70 13.25
C VAL A 7 -2.90 8.17 13.78
N VAL A 8 -2.92 7.37 14.86
CA VAL A 8 -1.69 6.85 15.46
C VAL A 8 -0.89 5.99 14.46
N LEU A 9 -1.54 5.02 13.81
CA LEU A 9 -0.86 4.15 12.87
C LEU A 9 -0.35 4.89 11.63
N CYS A 10 -1.19 5.74 11.03
CA CYS A 10 -0.80 6.46 9.82
C CYS A 10 0.27 7.52 10.09
N CYS A 11 0.21 8.23 11.22
CA CYS A 11 1.23 9.21 11.57
C CYS A 11 2.57 8.54 11.91
N SER A 12 2.55 7.47 12.73
CA SER A 12 3.78 6.73 13.04
C SER A 12 4.46 6.18 11.79
N ALA A 13 3.67 5.62 10.87
CA ALA A 13 4.19 5.12 9.61
C ALA A 13 4.69 6.25 8.69
N ALA A 14 4.04 7.42 8.69
CA ALA A 14 4.50 8.59 7.96
C ALA A 14 5.85 9.09 8.47
N TYR A 15 6.08 9.10 9.79
CA TYR A 15 7.39 9.44 10.34
C TYR A 15 8.49 8.47 9.89
N LEU A 16 8.22 7.17 9.90
CA LEU A 16 9.17 6.17 9.37
C LEU A 16 9.47 6.42 7.89
N MET A 17 8.46 6.71 7.10
CA MET A 17 8.61 7.02 5.68
C MET A 17 9.49 8.27 5.46
N ILE A 18 9.29 9.32 6.26
CA ILE A 18 10.11 10.54 6.22
C ILE A 18 11.57 10.22 6.54
N VAL A 19 11.85 9.41 7.56
CA VAL A 19 13.21 8.94 7.87
C VAL A 19 13.81 8.21 6.66
N GLY A 20 13.06 7.31 6.02
CA GLY A 20 13.50 6.63 4.81
C GLY A 20 13.84 7.59 3.67
N PHE A 21 13.03 8.62 3.46
CA PHE A 21 13.31 9.65 2.45
C PHE A 21 14.56 10.46 2.76
N PHE A 22 14.79 10.83 4.03
CA PHE A 22 16.03 11.49 4.43
C PHE A 22 17.25 10.61 4.22
N MET A 23 17.13 9.30 4.45
CA MET A 23 18.21 8.35 4.18
C MET A 23 18.53 8.23 2.68
N ILE A 24 17.52 8.31 1.80
CA ILE A 24 17.69 8.28 0.34
C ILE A 24 18.21 9.61 -0.19
N GLY A 25 17.63 10.71 0.26
CA GLY A 25 17.90 12.06 -0.27
C GLY A 25 19.13 12.72 0.34
N GLY A 26 19.51 12.38 1.57
CA GLY A 26 20.54 13.11 2.32
C GLY A 26 20.17 14.59 2.42
N ASN A 27 21.06 15.46 1.94
CA ASN A 27 20.85 16.90 1.87
C ASN A 27 20.23 17.38 0.53
N HIS A 28 19.94 16.45 -0.38
CA HIS A 28 19.41 16.77 -1.69
C HIS A 28 17.89 16.73 -1.69
N THR A 29 17.26 17.72 -2.33
CA THR A 29 15.81 17.85 -2.43
C THR A 29 15.28 17.73 -3.86
N GLN A 30 16.17 17.85 -4.85
CA GLN A 30 15.82 17.72 -6.25
C GLN A 30 15.94 16.27 -6.72
N TYR A 31 14.95 15.83 -7.50
CA TYR A 31 14.86 14.45 -8.00
C TYR A 31 16.16 14.00 -8.71
N GLY A 32 16.69 14.84 -9.61
CA GLY A 32 17.91 14.51 -10.35
C GLY A 32 19.16 14.38 -9.48
N GLU A 33 19.27 15.18 -8.43
CA GLU A 33 20.38 15.12 -7.47
C GLU A 33 20.29 13.86 -6.60
N ILE A 34 19.07 13.50 -6.15
CA ILE A 34 18.84 12.27 -5.39
C ILE A 34 19.23 11.05 -6.21
N VAL A 35 18.81 10.97 -7.48
CA VAL A 35 19.16 9.87 -8.38
C VAL A 35 20.67 9.78 -8.59
N ALA A 36 21.34 10.91 -8.81
CA ALA A 36 22.80 10.96 -8.99
C ALA A 36 23.56 10.51 -7.70
N ASN A 37 22.98 10.77 -6.53
CA ASN A 37 23.59 10.43 -5.26
C ASN A 37 23.30 8.99 -4.80
N LEU A 38 22.31 8.30 -5.38
CA LEU A 38 21.99 6.90 -5.02
C LEU A 38 23.20 5.97 -5.17
N ALA A 39 24.03 6.19 -6.19
CA ALA A 39 25.22 5.38 -6.45
C ALA A 39 26.34 5.56 -5.38
N VAL A 40 26.27 6.59 -4.54
CA VAL A 40 27.24 6.89 -3.47
C VAL A 40 26.83 6.28 -2.14
N HIS A 41 25.54 5.90 -1.99
CA HIS A 41 25.08 5.28 -0.75
C HIS A 41 25.60 3.83 -0.62
N SER A 42 25.91 3.44 0.62
CA SER A 42 26.19 2.04 0.90
C SER A 42 24.91 1.21 0.75
N ASP A 43 25.06 -0.04 0.28
CA ASP A 43 23.94 -0.96 0.10
C ASP A 43 23.07 -1.12 1.36
N ASP A 44 23.68 -1.05 2.54
CA ASP A 44 22.95 -1.20 3.80
C ASP A 44 22.08 0.02 4.10
N VAL A 45 22.58 1.25 3.86
CA VAL A 45 21.76 2.47 4.01
C VAL A 45 20.57 2.43 3.07
N LEU A 46 20.77 2.02 1.82
CA LEU A 46 19.69 1.88 0.86
C LEU A 46 18.66 0.83 1.29
N LYS A 47 19.09 -0.32 1.80
CA LYS A 47 18.19 -1.36 2.33
C LYS A 47 17.32 -0.84 3.47
N PHE A 48 17.90 -0.16 4.47
CA PHE A 48 17.13 0.40 5.57
C PHE A 48 16.15 1.49 5.09
N ALA A 49 16.59 2.37 4.21
CA ALA A 49 15.75 3.40 3.63
C ALA A 49 14.53 2.81 2.88
N LEU A 50 14.75 1.74 2.10
CA LEU A 50 13.68 1.01 1.42
C LEU A 50 12.70 0.37 2.41
N VAL A 51 13.19 -0.25 3.47
CA VAL A 51 12.31 -0.83 4.51
C VAL A 51 11.46 0.27 5.17
N PHE A 52 12.04 1.39 5.57
CA PHE A 52 11.30 2.48 6.21
C PHE A 52 10.27 3.12 5.30
N THR A 53 10.61 3.36 4.03
CA THR A 53 9.65 3.90 3.05
C THR A 53 8.54 2.89 2.77
N LEU A 54 8.87 1.59 2.66
CA LEU A 54 7.88 0.53 2.47
C LEU A 54 6.90 0.44 3.63
N LEU A 55 7.36 0.52 4.88
CA LEU A 55 6.48 0.50 6.05
C LEU A 55 5.47 1.66 6.02
N GLY A 56 5.90 2.85 5.62
CA GLY A 56 5.01 4.00 5.45
C GLY A 56 3.95 3.77 4.37
N PHE A 57 4.36 3.31 3.20
CA PHE A 57 3.43 3.00 2.10
C PHE A 57 2.52 1.83 2.43
N ALA A 58 3.03 0.79 3.08
CA ALA A 58 2.29 -0.38 3.52
C ALA A 58 1.18 -0.01 4.52
N ALA A 59 1.48 0.83 5.51
CA ALA A 59 0.48 1.32 6.45
C ALA A 59 -0.60 2.13 5.75
N LYS A 60 -0.23 3.01 4.79
CA LYS A 60 -1.18 3.81 4.02
C LYS A 60 -2.06 2.95 3.13
N ALA A 61 -1.51 1.90 2.53
CA ALA A 61 -2.23 0.93 1.71
C ALA A 61 -3.08 -0.05 2.53
N GLY A 62 -2.84 -0.19 3.84
CA GLY A 62 -3.50 -1.15 4.71
C GLY A 62 -2.98 -2.57 4.56
N LEU A 63 -1.65 -2.74 4.34
CA LEU A 63 -1.01 -4.05 4.25
C LEU A 63 -0.75 -4.65 5.64
N VAL A 64 -0.81 -5.96 5.73
CA VAL A 64 -0.41 -6.72 6.92
C VAL A 64 1.10 -6.52 7.15
N PRO A 65 1.52 -6.21 8.40
CA PRO A 65 0.76 -6.16 9.65
C PRO A 65 0.12 -4.79 9.99
N LEU A 66 0.31 -3.75 9.20
CA LEU A 66 -0.07 -2.36 9.48
C LEU A 66 -1.51 -2.02 9.05
N HIS A 67 -2.35 -3.02 8.83
CA HIS A 67 -3.69 -2.94 8.25
C HIS A 67 -4.81 -2.59 9.25
N SER A 68 -4.55 -2.71 10.55
CA SER A 68 -5.63 -2.81 11.57
C SER A 68 -6.54 -1.59 11.66
N TRP A 69 -6.15 -0.45 11.11
CA TRP A 69 -6.97 0.76 11.05
C TRP A 69 -8.09 0.68 10.00
N LEU A 70 -7.84 -0.04 8.89
CA LEU A 70 -8.72 -0.02 7.72
C LEU A 70 -10.09 -0.67 7.98
N PRO A 71 -10.17 -1.89 8.56
CA PRO A 71 -11.45 -2.53 8.87
C PRO A 71 -12.29 -1.81 9.91
N ASP A 72 -11.66 -1.01 10.78
CA ASP A 72 -12.37 -0.25 11.81
C ASP A 72 -12.81 1.13 11.30
N ALA A 73 -12.06 1.73 10.37
CA ALA A 73 -12.37 3.02 9.79
C ALA A 73 -13.61 2.99 8.89
N HIS A 74 -13.79 1.94 8.10
CA HIS A 74 -14.89 1.86 7.14
C HIS A 74 -16.29 1.77 7.77
N PRO A 75 -16.55 0.94 8.79
CA PRO A 75 -17.84 0.94 9.47
C PRO A 75 -18.14 2.26 10.19
N ALA A 76 -17.11 2.88 10.78
CA ALA A 76 -17.25 4.14 11.51
C ALA A 76 -17.51 5.36 10.61
N ALA A 77 -17.08 5.31 9.35
CA ALA A 77 -17.23 6.40 8.40
C ALA A 77 -18.59 6.35 7.66
N PRO A 78 -19.18 7.50 7.27
CA PRO A 78 -20.27 7.53 6.32
C PRO A 78 -19.88 6.84 5.00
N SER A 79 -20.84 6.24 4.29
CA SER A 79 -20.55 5.49 3.05
C SER A 79 -19.95 6.36 1.95
N SER A 80 -20.35 7.63 1.89
CA SER A 80 -19.75 8.64 0.98
C SER A 80 -18.26 8.92 1.26
N VAL A 81 -17.80 8.67 2.48
CA VAL A 81 -16.39 8.78 2.87
C VAL A 81 -15.66 7.44 2.70
N SER A 82 -16.35 6.33 2.96
CA SER A 82 -15.78 4.98 2.80
C SER A 82 -15.44 4.66 1.34
N ALA A 83 -16.21 5.17 0.39
CA ALA A 83 -15.94 4.98 -1.04
C ALA A 83 -14.54 5.53 -1.41
N PRO A 84 -14.25 6.84 -1.34
CA PRO A 84 -12.93 7.37 -1.69
C PRO A 84 -11.81 6.88 -0.74
N LEU A 85 -12.14 6.49 0.49
CA LEU A 85 -11.16 5.89 1.40
C LEU A 85 -10.63 4.55 0.85
N SER A 86 -11.53 3.72 0.32
CA SER A 86 -11.17 2.47 -0.33
C SER A 86 -10.64 2.66 -1.76
N GLY A 87 -11.35 3.44 -2.56
CA GLY A 87 -11.07 3.60 -3.99
C GLY A 87 -9.81 4.41 -4.30
N VAL A 88 -9.48 5.42 -3.47
CA VAL A 88 -8.38 6.36 -3.74
C VAL A 88 -7.31 6.34 -2.66
N LEU A 89 -7.67 6.49 -1.39
CA LEU A 89 -6.70 6.74 -0.32
C LEU A 89 -5.71 5.57 -0.15
N THR A 90 -6.18 4.33 -0.19
CA THR A 90 -5.31 3.14 -0.09
C THR A 90 -4.33 3.03 -1.27
N LYS A 91 -4.70 3.55 -2.45
CA LYS A 91 -3.85 3.55 -3.65
C LYS A 91 -2.69 4.54 -3.57
N MET A 92 -2.74 5.50 -2.64
CA MET A 92 -1.59 6.37 -2.38
C MET A 92 -0.35 5.57 -1.94
N GLY A 93 -0.54 4.47 -1.19
CA GLY A 93 0.55 3.55 -0.86
C GLY A 93 1.12 2.82 -2.08
N VAL A 94 0.24 2.36 -2.98
CA VAL A 94 0.65 1.76 -4.27
C VAL A 94 1.44 2.76 -5.11
N PHE A 95 0.90 3.97 -5.28
CA PHE A 95 1.53 5.05 -6.04
C PHE A 95 2.91 5.40 -5.45
N GLY A 96 3.03 5.44 -4.12
CA GLY A 96 4.29 5.68 -3.43
C GLY A 96 5.35 4.64 -3.77
N VAL A 97 4.99 3.35 -3.74
CA VAL A 97 5.92 2.27 -4.12
C VAL A 97 6.30 2.36 -5.59
N VAL A 98 5.34 2.58 -6.50
CA VAL A 98 5.63 2.74 -7.92
C VAL A 98 6.59 3.91 -8.16
N THR A 99 6.32 5.06 -7.56
CA THR A 99 7.11 6.28 -7.76
C THR A 99 8.51 6.15 -7.18
N VAL A 100 8.63 5.63 -5.95
CA VAL A 100 9.93 5.56 -5.26
C VAL A 100 10.76 4.39 -5.75
N TYR A 101 10.19 3.18 -5.81
CA TYR A 101 10.95 1.98 -6.13
C TYR A 101 11.28 1.90 -7.62
N PHE A 102 10.29 2.13 -8.48
CA PHE A 102 10.50 1.98 -9.92
C PHE A 102 10.85 3.32 -10.62
N GLY A 103 10.32 4.44 -10.12
CA GLY A 103 10.57 5.75 -10.70
C GLY A 103 11.87 6.38 -10.22
N LEU A 104 12.07 6.51 -8.90
CA LEU A 104 13.22 7.20 -8.31
C LEU A 104 14.46 6.31 -8.26
N ILE A 105 14.35 5.11 -7.67
CA ILE A 105 15.49 4.21 -7.43
C ILE A 105 15.80 3.41 -8.68
N GLY A 106 14.79 2.83 -9.31
CA GLY A 106 14.92 2.01 -10.50
C GLY A 106 15.38 0.58 -10.24
N TYR A 107 15.13 -0.30 -11.21
CA TYR A 107 15.39 -1.73 -11.05
C TYR A 107 16.86 -2.06 -10.81
N LYS A 108 17.80 -1.32 -11.44
CA LYS A 108 19.24 -1.55 -11.32
C LYS A 108 19.72 -1.42 -9.87
N GLU A 109 19.34 -0.33 -9.22
CA GLU A 109 19.73 -0.07 -7.83
C GLU A 109 18.97 -0.97 -6.85
N LEU A 110 17.72 -1.34 -7.16
CA LEU A 110 17.01 -2.35 -6.37
C LEU A 110 17.69 -3.72 -6.47
N ALA A 111 18.24 -4.09 -7.64
CA ALA A 111 18.93 -5.35 -7.84
C ALA A 111 20.29 -5.39 -7.12
N SER A 112 20.96 -4.26 -6.90
CA SER A 112 22.23 -4.19 -6.14
C SER A 112 22.06 -4.62 -4.69
N THR A 113 20.86 -4.43 -4.12
CA THR A 113 20.56 -4.85 -2.74
C THR A 113 20.45 -6.37 -2.55
N GLY A 114 20.46 -7.11 -3.65
CA GLY A 114 20.39 -8.58 -3.69
C GLY A 114 19.25 -9.10 -4.57
N THR A 115 19.46 -10.25 -5.19
CA THR A 115 18.45 -10.94 -6.01
C THR A 115 18.27 -12.38 -5.54
N TYR A 116 17.01 -12.80 -5.42
CA TYR A 116 16.61 -14.13 -4.96
C TYR A 116 15.54 -14.69 -5.89
N GLY A 117 15.84 -15.80 -6.58
CA GLY A 117 14.89 -16.42 -7.50
C GLY A 117 14.42 -15.51 -8.65
N GLY A 118 15.27 -14.58 -9.11
CA GLY A 118 14.94 -13.62 -10.17
C GLY A 118 14.22 -12.35 -9.69
N LEU A 119 13.89 -12.24 -8.40
CA LEU A 119 13.30 -11.04 -7.79
C LEU A 119 14.38 -10.24 -7.06
N THR A 120 14.26 -8.92 -7.06
CA THR A 120 15.08 -8.07 -6.18
C THR A 120 14.65 -8.27 -4.72
N ALA A 121 15.58 -8.11 -3.76
CA ALA A 121 15.26 -8.25 -2.34
C ALA A 121 14.07 -7.35 -1.91
N PRO A 122 14.00 -6.05 -2.29
CA PRO A 122 12.83 -5.22 -2.03
C PRO A 122 11.57 -5.72 -2.75
N GLY A 123 11.67 -6.18 -3.99
CA GLY A 123 10.56 -6.78 -4.74
C GLY A 123 10.00 -8.02 -4.04
N LEU A 124 10.87 -8.88 -3.52
CA LEU A 124 10.47 -10.05 -2.73
C LEU A 124 9.71 -9.65 -1.46
N MET A 125 10.17 -8.60 -0.75
CA MET A 125 9.46 -8.08 0.43
C MET A 125 8.07 -7.54 0.07
N VAL A 126 7.96 -6.77 -1.01
CA VAL A 126 6.69 -6.23 -1.51
C VAL A 126 5.74 -7.36 -1.89
N THR A 127 6.22 -8.37 -2.64
CA THR A 127 5.45 -9.56 -3.03
C THR A 127 4.97 -10.34 -1.79
N PHE A 128 5.86 -10.60 -0.85
CA PHE A 128 5.52 -11.36 0.36
C PHE A 128 4.47 -10.64 1.23
N MET A 129 4.63 -9.34 1.47
CA MET A 129 3.64 -8.54 2.19
C MET A 129 2.30 -8.52 1.44
N GLY A 130 2.32 -8.42 0.12
CA GLY A 130 1.14 -8.52 -0.73
C GLY A 130 0.41 -9.85 -0.55
N LEU A 131 1.12 -10.98 -0.67
CA LEU A 131 0.56 -12.33 -0.49
C LEU A 131 -0.06 -12.53 0.89
N CYS A 132 0.65 -12.13 1.96
CA CYS A 132 0.11 -12.21 3.31
C CYS A 132 -1.16 -11.37 3.47
N THR A 133 -1.18 -10.18 2.87
CA THR A 133 -2.34 -9.28 2.94
C THR A 133 -3.52 -9.81 2.14
N MET A 134 -3.26 -10.35 0.95
CA MET A 134 -4.28 -10.99 0.12
C MET A 134 -4.92 -12.16 0.85
N ALA A 135 -4.13 -13.10 1.33
CA ALA A 135 -4.63 -14.28 2.03
C ALA A 135 -5.42 -13.91 3.31
N TYR A 136 -4.88 -12.99 4.12
CA TYR A 136 -5.54 -12.53 5.34
C TYR A 136 -6.81 -11.74 5.04
N GLY A 137 -6.78 -10.83 4.07
CA GLY A 137 -7.92 -9.98 3.70
C GLY A 137 -9.11 -10.81 3.21
N GLU A 138 -8.88 -11.73 2.26
CA GLU A 138 -9.94 -12.59 1.72
C GLU A 138 -10.49 -13.54 2.81
N TRP A 139 -9.62 -14.14 3.63
CA TRP A 139 -10.04 -14.98 4.74
C TRP A 139 -10.91 -14.23 5.75
N MET A 140 -10.51 -13.02 6.12
CA MET A 140 -11.27 -12.21 7.08
C MET A 140 -12.55 -11.63 6.49
N ALA A 141 -12.59 -11.34 5.18
CA ALA A 141 -13.81 -10.88 4.52
C ALA A 141 -14.95 -11.92 4.61
N LEU A 142 -14.63 -13.21 4.45
CA LEU A 142 -15.60 -14.32 4.55
C LEU A 142 -16.20 -14.47 5.96
N ARG A 143 -15.58 -13.91 6.99
CA ARG A 143 -16.01 -14.03 8.39
C ARG A 143 -16.77 -12.82 8.91
N GLN A 144 -16.97 -11.79 8.09
CA GLN A 144 -17.64 -10.59 8.56
C GLN A 144 -19.15 -10.66 8.35
N GLU A 145 -19.88 -10.22 9.36
CA GLU A 145 -21.34 -10.02 9.31
C GLU A 145 -21.69 -8.57 8.90
N ASP A 146 -20.83 -7.60 9.22
CA ASP A 146 -20.99 -6.20 8.81
C ASP A 146 -20.54 -6.01 7.36
N LEU A 147 -21.45 -5.46 6.53
CA LEU A 147 -21.24 -5.29 5.09
C LEU A 147 -20.05 -4.35 4.77
N LYS A 148 -19.94 -3.24 5.51
CA LYS A 148 -18.81 -2.30 5.29
C LYS A 148 -17.49 -2.90 5.74
N ARG A 149 -17.49 -3.65 6.82
CA ARG A 149 -16.30 -4.32 7.33
C ARG A 149 -15.85 -5.45 6.39
N MET A 150 -16.80 -6.20 5.82
CA MET A 150 -16.53 -7.18 4.77
C MET A 150 -15.88 -6.52 3.55
N LEU A 151 -16.44 -5.41 3.08
CA LEU A 151 -15.89 -4.65 1.94
C LEU A 151 -14.50 -4.07 2.25
N ALA A 152 -14.22 -3.69 3.50
CA ALA A 152 -12.91 -3.23 3.93
C ALA A 152 -11.85 -4.34 3.86
N TYR A 153 -12.16 -5.53 4.38
CA TYR A 153 -11.26 -6.68 4.27
C TYR A 153 -11.05 -7.13 2.82
N SER A 154 -12.11 -7.14 2.01
CA SER A 154 -11.99 -7.39 0.58
C SER A 154 -11.15 -6.31 -0.13
N THR A 155 -11.18 -5.05 0.32
CA THR A 155 -10.26 -4.00 -0.16
C THR A 155 -8.81 -4.37 0.14
N MET A 156 -8.53 -4.87 1.36
CA MET A 156 -7.20 -5.34 1.73
C MET A 156 -6.73 -6.49 0.83
N GLY A 157 -7.59 -7.47 0.57
CA GLY A 157 -7.28 -8.58 -0.33
C GLY A 157 -6.85 -8.11 -1.70
N GLN A 158 -7.62 -7.22 -2.30
CA GLN A 158 -7.34 -6.67 -3.62
C GLN A 158 -6.09 -5.78 -3.66
N VAL A 159 -5.86 -4.97 -2.63
CA VAL A 159 -4.61 -4.20 -2.49
C VAL A 159 -3.42 -5.15 -2.33
N GLY A 160 -3.58 -6.24 -1.57
CA GLY A 160 -2.59 -7.30 -1.45
C GLY A 160 -2.22 -7.94 -2.80
N GLU A 161 -3.22 -8.20 -3.66
CA GLU A 161 -3.01 -8.68 -5.03
C GLU A 161 -2.18 -7.70 -5.85
N ILE A 162 -2.53 -6.40 -5.81
CA ILE A 162 -1.77 -5.34 -6.50
C ILE A 162 -0.30 -5.34 -6.06
N PHE A 163 -0.03 -5.39 -4.75
CA PHE A 163 1.35 -5.41 -4.23
C PHE A 163 2.09 -6.69 -4.59
N THR A 164 1.42 -7.83 -4.56
CA THR A 164 1.99 -9.12 -4.96
C THR A 164 2.53 -9.07 -6.38
N VAL A 165 1.71 -8.58 -7.30
CA VAL A 165 2.06 -8.48 -8.72
C VAL A 165 3.14 -7.40 -8.94
N LEU A 166 3.01 -6.24 -8.28
CA LEU A 166 3.95 -5.13 -8.39
C LEU A 166 5.36 -5.53 -7.95
N GLY A 167 5.48 -6.33 -6.88
CA GLY A 167 6.77 -6.80 -6.35
C GLY A 167 7.55 -7.71 -7.30
N LEU A 168 6.90 -8.27 -8.33
CA LEU A 168 7.59 -9.05 -9.37
C LEU A 168 8.58 -8.20 -10.20
N GLY A 169 8.43 -6.87 -10.20
CA GLY A 169 9.39 -5.94 -10.80
C GLY A 169 9.48 -5.97 -12.33
N THR A 170 8.55 -6.64 -13.02
CA THR A 170 8.51 -6.65 -14.48
C THR A 170 7.59 -5.57 -15.02
N TRP A 171 7.85 -5.09 -16.23
CA TRP A 171 6.99 -4.10 -16.90
C TRP A 171 5.54 -4.59 -17.02
N LEU A 172 5.36 -5.85 -17.39
CA LEU A 172 4.03 -6.45 -17.54
C LEU A 172 3.29 -6.52 -16.19
N ALA A 173 4.01 -6.88 -15.11
CA ALA A 173 3.46 -6.89 -13.77
C ALA A 173 3.05 -5.48 -13.31
N ALA A 174 3.90 -4.48 -13.55
CA ALA A 174 3.57 -3.09 -13.22
C ALA A 174 2.34 -2.59 -14.00
N ALA A 175 2.27 -2.87 -15.30
CA ALA A 175 1.11 -2.50 -16.12
C ALA A 175 -0.19 -3.20 -15.64
N GLY A 176 -0.11 -4.50 -15.31
CA GLY A 176 -1.23 -5.25 -14.74
C GLY A 176 -1.68 -4.70 -13.40
N ALA A 177 -0.74 -4.45 -12.48
CA ALA A 177 -1.03 -3.87 -11.17
C ALA A 177 -1.72 -2.49 -11.29
N LEU A 178 -1.21 -1.60 -12.14
CA LEU A 178 -1.78 -0.27 -12.35
C LEU A 178 -3.17 -0.33 -13.00
N SER A 179 -3.38 -1.23 -13.96
CA SER A 179 -4.70 -1.47 -14.55
C SER A 179 -5.70 -1.97 -13.50
N HIS A 180 -5.24 -2.86 -12.60
CA HIS A 180 -6.08 -3.35 -11.50
C HIS A 180 -6.39 -2.26 -10.48
N VAL A 181 -5.47 -1.32 -10.21
CA VAL A 181 -5.73 -0.13 -9.37
C VAL A 181 -6.95 0.64 -9.86
N LEU A 182 -7.05 0.91 -11.17
CA LEU A 182 -8.18 1.64 -11.76
C LEU A 182 -9.48 0.84 -11.65
N ASN A 183 -9.45 -0.43 -12.03
CA ASN A 183 -10.63 -1.30 -11.95
C ASN A 183 -11.14 -1.44 -10.52
N HIS A 184 -10.23 -1.65 -9.58
CA HIS A 184 -10.56 -1.79 -8.17
C HIS A 184 -11.11 -0.48 -7.57
N ALA A 185 -10.60 0.68 -7.96
CA ALA A 185 -11.10 1.96 -7.50
C ALA A 185 -12.58 2.13 -7.86
N ILE A 186 -12.93 1.96 -9.15
CA ILE A 186 -14.30 2.08 -9.64
C ILE A 186 -15.23 1.05 -8.98
N MET A 187 -14.79 -0.20 -8.91
CA MET A 187 -15.56 -1.28 -8.30
C MET A 187 -15.86 -1.01 -6.82
N LYS A 188 -14.87 -0.61 -6.04
CA LYS A 188 -15.05 -0.39 -4.60
C LYS A 188 -15.85 0.86 -4.28
N ASP A 189 -15.66 1.94 -5.02
CA ASP A 189 -16.48 3.14 -4.84
C ASP A 189 -17.95 2.83 -5.06
N LEU A 190 -18.27 2.10 -6.13
CA LEU A 190 -19.64 1.65 -6.39
C LEU A 190 -20.19 0.76 -5.27
N LEU A 191 -19.41 -0.25 -4.82
CA LEU A 191 -19.87 -1.17 -3.77
C LEU A 191 -20.13 -0.48 -2.45
N PHE A 192 -19.27 0.46 -2.03
CA PHE A 192 -19.48 1.22 -0.80
C PHE A 192 -20.68 2.18 -0.89
N LEU A 193 -20.93 2.78 -2.04
CA LEU A 193 -22.12 3.61 -2.26
C LEU A 193 -23.40 2.77 -2.25
N CYS A 194 -23.39 1.61 -2.90
CA CYS A 194 -24.51 0.65 -2.86
C CYS A 194 -24.77 0.15 -1.43
N ALA A 195 -23.71 -0.22 -0.69
CA ALA A 195 -23.82 -0.60 0.72
C ALA A 195 -24.46 0.51 1.56
N GLY A 196 -24.08 1.77 1.31
CA GLY A 196 -24.69 2.92 1.97
C GLY A 196 -26.17 3.06 1.68
N GLY A 197 -26.58 2.88 0.44
CA GLY A 197 -27.99 2.89 0.03
C GLY A 197 -28.81 1.78 0.68
N LEU A 198 -28.22 0.58 0.78
CA LEU A 198 -28.87 -0.56 1.46
C LEU A 198 -29.05 -0.29 2.95
N ILE A 199 -27.99 0.14 3.64
CA ILE A 199 -28.02 0.46 5.07
C ILE A 199 -29.06 1.57 5.36
N PHE A 200 -29.10 2.61 4.53
CA PHE A 200 -30.09 3.68 4.67
C PHE A 200 -31.52 3.18 4.51
N ARG A 201 -31.77 2.26 3.58
CA ARG A 201 -33.11 1.75 3.30
C ARG A 201 -33.59 0.72 4.30
N VAL A 202 -32.69 -0.11 4.85
CA VAL A 202 -33.04 -1.19 5.80
C VAL A 202 -33.02 -0.67 7.25
N GLY A 203 -32.34 0.43 7.54
CA GLY A 203 -32.31 1.06 8.86
C GLY A 203 -31.42 0.32 9.88
N SER A 204 -30.43 -0.40 9.41
CA SER A 204 -29.48 -1.17 10.24
C SER A 204 -28.05 -0.61 10.13
#